data_7068c84861220ace75f38defb108c9de
#
_entry.id   7068c84861220ace75f38defb108c9de
#
_cell.length_a   1.000
_cell.length_b   1.000
_cell.length_c   1.000
_cell.angle_alpha   90.00
_cell.angle_beta   90.00
_cell.angle_gamma   90.00
#
_symmetry.space_group_name_H-M   'P 1'
#
loop_
_entity.id
_entity.type
_entity.pdbx_description
1 polymer ?
#
loop_
_entity_poly.entity_id
_entity_poly.type
_entity_poly.pdbx_seq_one_letter_code
_entity_poly.pdbx_strand_id
1 'polypeptide(L)'
;MAYLLLAVAIVAEVIATSLLKSTEGFTRLWPTVACLAGYAIAFAFMAMAIARGMQIDVAYALWSALGTTAIVIIAVLFLGSPVSVAKVVGVALVIGGVVTLNVAGAHCCLLYTSPSPRDRTRSRMPSSA
;
A
#
# COMPACT_ATOMS: atom_id res chain seq x y z
N MET A 1 -2.15 -0.01 -15.10
CA MET A 1 -2.88 1.20 -14.63
C MET A 1 -3.02 1.25 -13.11
N ALA A 2 -3.37 0.14 -12.40
CA ALA A 2 -3.50 0.13 -10.94
C ALA A 2 -2.21 0.53 -10.19
N TYR A 3 -1.07 0.03 -10.61
CA TYR A 3 0.23 0.38 -10.01
C TYR A 3 0.61 1.85 -10.17
N LEU A 4 0.21 2.52 -11.27
CA LEU A 4 0.42 3.96 -11.44
C LEU A 4 -0.41 4.77 -10.43
N LEU A 5 -1.65 4.35 -10.18
CA LEU A 5 -2.50 4.98 -9.17
C LEU A 5 -1.91 4.82 -7.77
N LEU A 6 -1.38 3.62 -7.47
CA LEU A 6 -0.69 3.38 -6.21
C LEU A 6 0.57 4.24 -6.07
N ALA A 7 1.36 4.40 -7.14
CA ALA A 7 2.54 5.27 -7.13
C ALA A 7 2.17 6.74 -6.86
N VAL A 8 1.10 7.23 -7.48
CA VAL A 8 0.58 8.59 -7.21
C VAL A 8 0.10 8.72 -5.75
N ALA A 9 -0.58 7.69 -5.22
CA ALA A 9 -1.00 7.66 -3.82
C ALA A 9 0.19 7.77 -2.86
N ILE A 10 1.26 7.03 -3.12
CA ILE A 10 2.50 7.06 -2.31
C ILE A 10 3.16 8.44 -2.37
N VAL A 11 3.27 9.05 -3.55
CA VAL A 11 3.84 10.39 -3.69
C VAL A 11 3.02 11.42 -2.93
N ALA A 12 1.70 11.38 -3.03
CA ALA A 12 0.80 12.29 -2.32
C ALA A 12 0.95 12.12 -0.79
N GLU A 13 1.03 10.89 -0.30
CA GLU A 13 1.26 10.60 1.11
C GLU A 13 2.61 11.12 1.61
N VAL A 14 3.68 10.88 0.86
CA VAL A 14 5.03 11.33 1.24
C VAL A 14 5.09 12.86 1.34
N ILE A 15 4.43 13.57 0.42
CA ILE A 15 4.32 15.04 0.48
C ILE A 15 3.51 15.44 1.73
N ALA A 16 2.36 14.82 1.96
CA ALA A 16 1.52 15.11 3.12
C ALA A 16 2.26 14.88 4.44
N THR A 17 2.97 13.76 4.55
CA THR A 17 3.77 13.43 5.75
C THR A 17 4.94 14.39 5.95
N SER A 18 5.57 14.85 4.88
CA SER A 18 6.64 15.86 4.96
C SER A 18 6.11 17.21 5.47
N LEU A 19 4.88 17.56 5.10
CA LEU A 19 4.20 18.77 5.60
C LEU A 19 3.76 18.65 7.06
N LEU A 20 3.64 17.44 7.59
CA LEU A 20 3.16 17.20 8.95
C LEU A 20 4.01 17.94 10.00
N LYS A 21 5.33 18.01 9.80
CA LYS A 21 6.22 18.79 10.67
C LYS A 21 5.86 20.27 10.69
N SER A 22 5.41 20.83 9.57
CA SER A 22 5.05 22.24 9.43
C SER A 22 3.71 22.58 10.07
N THR A 23 2.90 21.60 10.44
CA THR A 23 1.58 21.81 11.09
C THR A 23 1.72 22.21 12.57
N GLU A 24 2.90 22.00 13.19
CA GLU A 24 3.14 22.27 14.60
C GLU A 24 2.06 21.67 15.52
N GLY A 25 1.75 20.39 15.31
CA GLY A 25 0.70 19.70 16.07
C GLY A 25 -0.71 20.11 15.69
N PHE A 26 -0.93 20.47 14.42
CA PHE A 26 -2.23 20.94 13.86
C PHE A 26 -2.68 22.31 14.37
N THR A 27 -1.76 23.12 14.90
CA THR A 27 -2.06 24.50 15.33
C THR A 27 -2.05 25.49 14.17
N ARG A 28 -1.30 25.20 13.10
CA ARG A 28 -1.26 26.02 11.88
C ARG A 28 -2.27 25.56 10.87
N LEU A 29 -3.26 26.42 10.56
CA LEU A 29 -4.40 26.09 9.69
C LEU A 29 -3.98 25.68 8.27
N TRP A 30 -3.16 26.47 7.58
CA TRP A 30 -2.78 26.23 6.19
C TRP A 30 -2.00 24.94 5.98
N PRO A 31 -0.90 24.66 6.71
CA PRO A 31 -0.18 23.38 6.60
C PRO A 31 -1.05 22.18 6.98
N THR A 32 -1.96 22.36 7.96
CA THR A 32 -2.88 21.29 8.39
C THR A 32 -3.85 20.93 7.28
N VAL A 33 -4.49 21.92 6.65
CA VAL A 33 -5.42 21.67 5.53
C VAL A 33 -4.69 21.02 4.36
N ALA A 34 -3.50 21.51 4.00
CA ALA A 34 -2.70 20.93 2.93
C ALA A 34 -2.30 19.47 3.24
N CYS A 35 -1.90 19.18 4.47
CA CYS A 35 -1.55 17.83 4.93
C CYS A 35 -2.76 16.88 4.85
N LEU A 36 -3.91 17.28 5.40
CA LEU A 36 -5.14 16.47 5.37
C LEU A 36 -5.65 16.25 3.95
N ALA A 37 -5.59 17.26 3.09
CA ALA A 37 -5.94 17.13 1.67
C ALA A 37 -5.01 16.13 0.96
N GLY A 38 -3.70 16.19 1.23
CA GLY A 38 -2.73 15.24 0.69
C GLY A 38 -3.02 13.80 1.09
N TYR A 39 -3.36 13.56 2.36
CA TYR A 39 -3.77 12.22 2.81
C TYR A 39 -5.09 11.78 2.17
N ALA A 40 -6.08 12.65 2.05
CA ALA A 40 -7.35 12.33 1.39
C ALA A 40 -7.12 11.93 -0.08
N ILE A 41 -6.26 12.65 -0.79
CA ILE A 41 -5.86 12.32 -2.17
C ILE A 41 -5.15 10.97 -2.22
N ALA A 42 -4.19 10.71 -1.33
CA ALA A 42 -3.47 9.44 -1.28
C ALA A 42 -4.42 8.25 -1.10
N PHE A 43 -5.34 8.33 -0.14
CA PHE A 43 -6.34 7.29 0.09
C PHE A 43 -7.32 7.13 -1.07
N ALA A 44 -7.73 8.22 -1.73
CA ALA A 44 -8.60 8.15 -2.89
C ALA A 44 -7.92 7.40 -4.05
N PHE A 45 -6.66 7.70 -4.36
CA PHE A 45 -5.90 6.99 -5.39
C PHE A 45 -5.63 5.53 -5.03
N MET A 46 -5.37 5.21 -3.77
CA MET A 46 -5.23 3.83 -3.30
C MET A 46 -6.55 3.06 -3.47
N ALA A 47 -7.68 3.65 -3.07
CA ALA A 47 -9.00 3.04 -3.27
C ALA A 47 -9.30 2.80 -4.76
N MET A 48 -8.93 3.74 -5.64
CA MET A 48 -9.05 3.57 -7.09
C MET A 48 -8.15 2.46 -7.64
N ALA A 49 -6.96 2.25 -7.08
CA ALA A 49 -6.08 1.16 -7.46
C ALA A 49 -6.69 -0.20 -7.11
N ILE A 50 -7.27 -0.32 -5.91
CA ILE A 50 -7.99 -1.52 -5.45
C ILE A 50 -9.23 -1.77 -6.33
N ALA A 51 -10.01 -0.75 -6.63
CA ALA A 51 -11.19 -0.85 -7.50
C ALA A 51 -10.85 -1.32 -8.92
N ARG A 52 -9.59 -1.15 -9.36
CA ARG A 52 -9.08 -1.64 -10.65
C ARG A 52 -8.49 -3.05 -10.60
N GLY A 53 -8.81 -3.82 -9.57
CA GLY A 53 -8.47 -5.23 -9.44
C GLY A 53 -7.16 -5.52 -8.70
N MET A 54 -6.55 -4.51 -8.05
CA MET A 54 -5.42 -4.77 -7.16
C MET A 54 -5.93 -5.40 -5.86
N GLN A 55 -5.30 -6.48 -5.40
CA GLN A 55 -5.62 -7.09 -4.12
C GLN A 55 -5.29 -6.11 -2.98
N ILE A 56 -6.16 -6.05 -1.99
CA ILE A 56 -6.08 -5.05 -0.92
C ILE A 56 -4.84 -5.23 -0.04
N ASP A 57 -4.46 -6.47 0.22
CA ASP A 57 -3.27 -6.85 0.98
C ASP A 57 -1.98 -6.46 0.23
N VAL A 58 -1.92 -6.71 -1.09
CA VAL A 58 -0.81 -6.32 -1.96
C VAL A 58 -0.71 -4.80 -2.06
N ALA A 59 -1.84 -4.12 -2.28
CA ALA A 59 -1.87 -2.66 -2.35
C ALA A 59 -1.34 -2.02 -1.07
N TYR A 60 -1.83 -2.49 0.08
CA TYR A 60 -1.43 -1.97 1.39
C TYR A 60 0.03 -2.29 1.73
N ALA A 61 0.49 -3.51 1.43
CA ALA A 61 1.86 -3.92 1.65
C ALA A 61 2.86 -3.09 0.82
N LEU A 62 2.58 -2.89 -0.47
CA LEU A 62 3.42 -2.06 -1.35
C LEU A 62 3.41 -0.59 -0.91
N TRP A 63 2.23 -0.06 -0.60
CA TRP A 63 2.08 1.31 -0.12
C TRP A 63 2.85 1.55 1.17
N SER A 64 2.71 0.66 2.15
CA SER A 64 3.41 0.76 3.43
C SER A 64 4.93 0.66 3.26
N ALA A 65 5.43 -0.29 2.48
CA ALA A 65 6.87 -0.46 2.28
C ALA A 65 7.51 0.72 1.55
N LEU A 66 6.92 1.13 0.42
CA LEU A 66 7.45 2.22 -0.39
C LEU A 66 7.29 3.57 0.31
N GLY A 67 6.15 3.82 0.95
CA GLY A 67 5.89 5.02 1.74
C GLY A 67 6.88 5.16 2.89
N THR A 68 7.05 4.11 3.71
CA THR A 68 8.01 4.11 4.83
C THR A 68 9.44 4.31 4.34
N THR A 69 9.84 3.62 3.30
CA THR A 69 11.19 3.75 2.72
C THR A 69 11.44 5.17 2.21
N ALA A 70 10.49 5.75 1.48
CA ALA A 70 10.60 7.12 0.97
C ALA A 70 10.71 8.14 2.10
N ILE A 71 9.90 8.01 3.16
CA ILE A 71 9.96 8.92 4.31
C ILE A 71 11.29 8.79 5.06
N VAL A 72 11.83 7.58 5.23
CA VAL A 72 13.15 7.39 5.85
C VAL A 72 14.25 8.07 5.02
N ILE A 73 14.21 7.93 3.69
CA ILE A 73 15.16 8.58 2.80
C ILE A 73 15.06 10.11 2.93
N ILE A 74 13.85 10.66 2.89
CA ILE A 74 13.63 12.11 3.03
C ILE A 74 14.09 12.59 4.41
N ALA A 75 13.80 11.86 5.48
CA ALA A 75 14.24 12.21 6.83
C ALA A 75 15.77 12.26 6.95
N VAL A 76 16.47 11.35 6.29
CA VAL A 76 17.93 11.35 6.28
C VAL A 76 18.49 12.50 5.44
N LEU A 77 17.97 12.70 4.22
CA LEU A 77 18.51 13.67 3.26
C LEU A 77 18.16 15.13 3.60
N PHE A 78 16.92 15.38 4.04
CA PHE A 78 16.40 16.74 4.22
C PHE A 78 16.21 17.15 5.67
N LEU A 79 15.97 16.21 6.58
CA LEU A 79 15.77 16.51 8.00
C LEU A 79 17.01 16.25 8.85
N GLY A 80 18.13 15.84 8.25
CA GLY A 80 19.39 15.58 8.98
C GLY A 80 19.27 14.45 10.00
N SER A 81 18.32 13.54 9.83
CA SER A 81 18.10 12.43 10.75
C SER A 81 19.28 11.46 10.71
N PRO A 82 19.89 11.08 11.84
CA PRO A 82 21.05 10.20 11.82
C PRO A 82 20.68 8.83 11.23
N VAL A 83 21.54 8.33 10.36
CA VAL A 83 21.43 6.95 9.84
C VAL A 83 21.86 6.01 10.96
N SER A 84 20.95 5.16 11.39
CA SER A 84 21.21 4.13 12.39
C SER A 84 21.14 2.76 11.72
N VAL A 85 21.97 1.82 12.16
CA VAL A 85 21.91 0.43 11.73
C VAL A 85 20.50 -0.15 11.93
N ALA A 86 19.85 0.21 13.04
CA ALA A 86 18.47 -0.21 13.32
C ALA A 86 17.48 0.30 12.25
N LYS A 87 17.64 1.53 11.74
CA LYS A 87 16.78 2.03 10.62
C LYS A 87 16.99 1.25 9.35
N VAL A 88 18.25 0.97 8.99
CA VAL A 88 18.58 0.20 7.78
C VAL A 88 18.03 -1.22 7.86
N VAL A 89 18.22 -1.89 8.99
CA VAL A 89 17.69 -3.23 9.24
C VAL A 89 16.17 -3.22 9.22
N GLY A 90 15.52 -2.23 9.86
CA GLY A 90 14.06 -2.09 9.86
C GLY A 90 13.48 -1.96 8.46
N VAL A 91 14.05 -1.08 7.62
CA VAL A 91 13.62 -0.92 6.23
C VAL A 91 13.85 -2.19 5.42
N ALA A 92 14.98 -2.85 5.59
CA ALA A 92 15.28 -4.12 4.91
C ALA A 92 14.27 -5.22 5.28
N LEU A 93 13.88 -5.31 6.55
CA LEU A 93 12.85 -6.25 7.03
C LEU A 93 11.47 -5.95 6.44
N VAL A 94 11.08 -4.68 6.35
CA VAL A 94 9.81 -4.27 5.73
C VAL A 94 9.80 -4.65 4.26
N ILE A 95 10.85 -4.35 3.50
CA ILE A 95 10.95 -4.71 2.09
C ILE A 95 10.93 -6.23 1.92
N GLY A 96 11.70 -6.97 2.72
CA GLY A 96 11.72 -8.44 2.71
C GLY A 96 10.36 -9.04 3.01
N GLY A 97 9.63 -8.51 4.00
CA GLY A 97 8.26 -8.92 4.33
C GLY A 97 7.28 -8.70 3.18
N VAL A 98 7.36 -7.56 2.50
CA VAL A 98 6.50 -7.27 1.33
C VAL A 98 6.81 -8.17 0.16
N VAL A 99 8.09 -8.43 -0.14
CA VAL A 99 8.47 -9.38 -1.18
C VAL A 99 7.92 -10.78 -0.88
N THR A 100 8.05 -11.22 0.37
CA THR A 100 7.53 -12.52 0.81
C THR A 100 6.01 -12.60 0.65
N LEU A 101 5.27 -11.56 1.05
CA LEU A 101 3.81 -11.50 0.88
C LEU A 101 3.39 -11.53 -0.59
N ASN A 102 4.08 -10.80 -1.45
CA ASN A 102 3.78 -10.81 -2.89
C ASN A 102 4.03 -12.17 -3.53
N VAL A 103 5.12 -12.84 -3.16
CA VAL A 103 5.43 -14.20 -3.65
C VAL A 103 4.42 -15.22 -3.11
N ALA A 104 4.09 -15.15 -1.83
CA ALA A 104 3.10 -16.03 -1.21
C ALA A 104 1.69 -15.82 -1.79
N GLY A 105 1.28 -14.56 -2.00
CA GLY A 105 -0.01 -14.21 -2.61
C GLY A 105 -0.16 -14.71 -4.04
N ALA A 106 0.90 -14.68 -4.84
CA ALA A 106 0.91 -15.23 -6.20
C ALA A 106 0.66 -16.76 -6.20
N HIS A 107 1.17 -17.49 -5.22
CA HIS A 107 0.92 -18.93 -5.08
C HIS A 107 -0.50 -19.23 -4.60
N CYS A 108 -1.09 -18.40 -3.75
CA CYS A 108 -2.45 -18.60 -3.23
C CYS A 108 -3.51 -18.42 -4.33
N CYS A 109 -3.31 -17.50 -5.28
CA CYS A 109 -4.19 -17.33 -6.43
C CYS A 109 -4.23 -18.55 -7.35
N LEU A 110 -3.11 -19.28 -7.50
CA LEU A 110 -3.05 -20.51 -8.30
C LEU A 110 -3.80 -21.68 -7.64
N LEU A 111 -3.88 -21.71 -6.31
CA LEU A 111 -4.62 -22.74 -5.57
C LEU A 111 -6.14 -22.46 -5.55
N TYR A 112 -6.57 -21.20 -5.66
CA TYR A 112 -7.99 -20.81 -5.62
C TYR A 112 -8.70 -20.98 -6.97
N THR A 113 -7.97 -21.13 -8.07
CA THR A 113 -8.53 -21.41 -9.42
C THR A 113 -8.78 -22.90 -9.67
N SER A 114 -8.47 -23.79 -8.72
CA SER A 114 -8.85 -25.18 -8.79
C SER A 114 -10.34 -25.31 -8.51
N PRO A 115 -11.18 -25.76 -9.46
CA PRO A 115 -12.61 -25.90 -9.23
C PRO A 115 -12.86 -26.87 -8.10
N SER A 116 -13.59 -26.40 -7.09
CA SER A 116 -13.97 -27.20 -5.92
C SER A 116 -14.67 -28.48 -6.37
N PRO A 117 -14.41 -29.64 -5.76
CA PRO A 117 -15.15 -30.88 -6.04
C PRO A 117 -16.67 -30.73 -5.93
N ARG A 118 -17.16 -29.71 -5.23
CA ARG A 118 -18.59 -29.40 -5.08
C ARG A 118 -19.23 -28.78 -6.34
N ASP A 119 -18.45 -28.14 -7.19
CA ASP A 119 -18.99 -27.59 -8.46
C ASP A 119 -19.24 -28.67 -9.50
N ARG A 120 -18.56 -29.82 -9.43
CA ARG A 120 -18.80 -30.97 -10.30
C ARG A 120 -20.12 -31.69 -10.03
N THR A 121 -20.72 -31.53 -8.86
CA THR A 121 -21.98 -32.18 -8.52
C THR A 121 -23.20 -31.36 -8.92
N ARG A 122 -23.07 -30.04 -9.09
CA ARG A 122 -24.17 -29.17 -9.54
C ARG A 122 -24.49 -29.27 -11.03
N SER A 123 -23.48 -29.63 -11.84
CA SER A 123 -23.69 -29.78 -13.30
C SER A 123 -24.32 -31.13 -13.69
N ARG A 124 -24.65 -32.00 -12.74
CA ARG A 124 -25.25 -33.31 -13.01
C ARG A 124 -26.69 -33.45 -12.52
N MET A 125 -27.41 -32.36 -12.21
CA MET A 125 -28.85 -32.46 -12.03
C MET A 125 -29.54 -32.48 -13.38
N PRO A 126 -30.16 -33.62 -13.83
CA PRO A 126 -30.98 -33.61 -14.99
C PRO A 126 -32.20 -32.74 -14.72
N SER A 127 -32.49 -31.84 -15.64
CA SER A 127 -33.74 -31.13 -15.71
C SER A 127 -34.82 -32.18 -15.95
N SER A 128 -35.49 -32.63 -14.90
CA SER A 128 -36.73 -33.40 -15.02
C SER A 128 -37.86 -32.43 -15.25
N ALA A 129 -38.52 -32.66 -16.37
CA ALA A 129 -39.70 -32.03 -16.89
C ALA A 129 -40.80 -31.72 -15.88
#